data_69d5e98253a12e4ac3b72846da40f5a5
#
_entry.id   69d5e98253a12e4ac3b72846da40f5a5
#
_cell.length_a   1.000
_cell.length_b   1.000
_cell.length_c   1.000
_cell.angle_alpha   90.00
_cell.angle_beta   90.00
_cell.angle_gamma   90.00
#
_symmetry.space_group_name_H-M   'P 1'
#
loop_
_entity.id
_entity.type
_entity.pdbx_description
1 polymer ?
#
loop_
_entity_poly.entity_id
_entity_poly.type
_entity_poly.pdbx_seq_one_letter_code
_entity_poly.pdbx_strand_id
1 'polypeptide(L)'
;MPQDRSLQLNQAIEAAILQLQQSPTPEQLAHTLTVVRRCMQAGGQWIVAVEPVPGAGQVQPRVVTTADGARWWYAFTSFEEQMKSPDTVKSTFLADIDKLFAAALSAPEIAGIIVNPWHCTLQLDKELIRIIRPGLAD
;
A
#
# COMPACT_ATOMS: atom_id res chain seq x y z
N MET A 1 15.07 -20.10 -6.34
CA MET A 1 14.67 -18.83 -6.94
C MET A 1 14.98 -17.68 -6.02
N PRO A 2 15.75 -16.75 -6.48
CA PRO A 2 15.94 -15.56 -5.66
C PRO A 2 14.60 -14.84 -5.54
N GLN A 3 14.31 -14.39 -4.33
CA GLN A 3 13.14 -13.56 -4.11
C GLN A 3 13.39 -12.20 -4.74
N ASP A 4 12.31 -11.56 -5.15
CA ASP A 4 12.40 -10.19 -5.62
C ASP A 4 12.86 -9.31 -4.46
N ARG A 5 14.02 -8.66 -4.64
CA ARG A 5 14.60 -7.85 -3.57
C ARG A 5 13.69 -6.71 -3.14
N SER A 6 12.95 -6.13 -4.10
CA SER A 6 12.04 -5.04 -3.78
C SER A 6 10.91 -5.48 -2.85
N LEU A 7 10.52 -6.75 -2.91
CA LEU A 7 9.51 -7.31 -2.00
C LEU A 7 10.13 -7.75 -0.68
N GLN A 8 11.41 -8.15 -0.66
CA GLN A 8 12.08 -8.52 0.59
C GLN A 8 12.15 -7.36 1.58
N LEU A 9 12.25 -6.13 1.07
CA LEU A 9 12.26 -4.94 1.93
C LEU A 9 10.96 -4.82 2.73
N ASN A 10 9.88 -5.39 2.23
CA ASN A 10 8.57 -5.31 2.89
C ASN A 10 8.49 -6.14 4.17
N GLN A 11 9.43 -7.06 4.40
CA GLN A 11 9.44 -7.82 5.65
C GLN A 11 9.56 -6.90 6.87
N ALA A 12 10.34 -5.83 6.76
CA ALA A 12 10.44 -4.85 7.83
C ALA A 12 9.13 -4.10 8.04
N ILE A 13 8.42 -3.81 6.95
CA ILE A 13 7.11 -3.16 7.03
C ILE A 13 6.12 -4.09 7.74
N GLU A 14 6.09 -5.35 7.37
CA GLU A 14 5.17 -6.32 7.98
C GLU A 14 5.44 -6.46 9.48
N ALA A 15 6.70 -6.52 9.88
CA ALA A 15 7.05 -6.60 11.29
C ALA A 15 6.61 -5.35 12.04
N ALA A 16 6.80 -4.17 11.46
CA ALA A 16 6.39 -2.92 12.07
C ALA A 16 4.87 -2.84 12.23
N ILE A 17 4.11 -3.30 11.23
CA ILE A 17 2.66 -3.31 11.30
C ILE A 17 2.19 -4.21 12.44
N LEU A 18 2.78 -5.41 12.58
CA LEU A 18 2.40 -6.32 13.66
C LEU A 18 2.67 -5.71 15.03
N GLN A 19 3.78 -5.01 15.18
CA GLN A 19 4.08 -4.32 16.43
C GLN A 19 3.08 -3.20 16.70
N LEU A 20 2.68 -2.47 15.66
CA LEU A 20 1.68 -1.42 15.79
C LEU A 20 0.33 -1.99 16.20
N GLN A 21 -0.06 -3.14 15.66
CA GLN A 21 -1.31 -3.81 16.05
C GLN A 21 -1.29 -4.23 17.51
N GLN A 22 -0.13 -4.65 18.02
CA GLN A 22 0.02 -5.05 19.41
C GLN A 22 0.09 -3.87 20.36
N SER A 23 0.67 -2.76 19.92
CA SER A 23 0.87 -1.56 20.73
C SER A 23 0.54 -0.32 19.89
N PRO A 24 -0.75 0.02 19.74
CA PRO A 24 -1.16 1.12 18.87
C PRO A 24 -0.93 2.48 19.53
N THR A 25 0.32 2.87 19.58
CA THR A 25 0.74 4.16 20.15
C THR A 25 1.19 5.11 19.04
N PRO A 26 1.16 6.43 19.27
CA PRO A 26 1.70 7.39 18.30
C PRO A 26 3.16 7.14 17.95
N GLU A 27 3.97 6.72 18.92
CA GLU A 27 5.38 6.40 18.70
C GLU A 27 5.53 5.20 17.78
N GLN A 28 4.70 4.16 17.98
CA GLN A 28 4.76 2.98 17.13
C GLN A 28 4.28 3.29 15.72
N LEU A 29 3.27 4.15 15.60
CA LEU A 29 2.82 4.60 14.28
C LEU A 29 3.94 5.36 13.57
N ALA A 30 4.59 6.29 14.27
CA ALA A 30 5.69 7.06 13.69
C ALA A 30 6.83 6.13 13.22
N HIS A 31 7.16 5.13 14.03
CA HIS A 31 8.17 4.13 13.64
C HIS A 31 7.75 3.39 12.37
N THR A 32 6.49 2.95 12.30
CA THR A 32 5.98 2.23 11.14
C THR A 32 6.08 3.09 9.87
N LEU A 33 5.69 4.36 9.96
CA LEU A 33 5.80 5.28 8.82
C LEU A 33 7.25 5.48 8.39
N THR A 34 8.18 5.53 9.35
CA THR A 34 9.61 5.63 9.05
C THR A 34 10.10 4.40 8.30
N VAL A 35 9.66 3.21 8.72
CA VAL A 35 10.05 1.97 8.04
C VAL A 35 9.54 1.97 6.60
N VAL A 36 8.30 2.39 6.38
CA VAL A 36 7.74 2.49 5.02
C VAL A 36 8.57 3.47 4.18
N ARG A 37 8.94 4.62 4.75
CA ARG A 37 9.75 5.61 4.04
C ARG A 37 11.10 5.03 3.61
N ARG A 38 11.76 4.30 4.51
CA ARG A 38 13.05 3.69 4.21
C ARG A 38 12.93 2.68 3.08
N CYS A 39 11.89 1.87 3.10
CA CYS A 39 11.66 0.90 2.02
C CYS A 39 11.37 1.63 0.70
N MET A 40 10.58 2.69 0.74
CA MET A 40 10.30 3.50 -0.43
C MET A 40 11.57 4.08 -1.04
N GLN A 41 12.43 4.63 -0.20
CA GLN A 41 13.69 5.24 -0.63
C GLN A 41 14.68 4.21 -1.18
N ALA A 42 14.59 2.98 -0.71
CA ALA A 42 15.43 1.88 -1.17
C ALA A 42 14.92 1.20 -2.43
N GLY A 43 13.85 1.72 -3.04
CA GLY A 43 13.28 1.14 -4.24
C GLY A 43 12.28 0.03 -4.00
N GLY A 44 11.71 -0.03 -2.80
CA GLY A 44 10.70 -1.04 -2.47
C GLY A 44 9.47 -0.94 -3.34
N GLN A 45 8.81 -2.07 -3.52
CA GLN A 45 7.61 -2.19 -4.35
C GLN A 45 6.51 -2.91 -3.59
N TRP A 46 5.27 -2.59 -3.92
CA TRP A 46 4.11 -3.30 -3.41
C TRP A 46 3.35 -3.94 -4.57
N ILE A 47 2.64 -5.00 -4.26
CA ILE A 47 1.76 -5.69 -5.22
C ILE A 47 0.43 -4.97 -5.21
N VAL A 48 -0.01 -4.49 -6.37
CA VAL A 48 -1.27 -3.74 -6.51
C VAL A 48 -2.23 -4.57 -7.34
N ALA A 49 -3.42 -4.82 -6.79
CA ALA A 49 -4.48 -5.47 -7.55
C ALA A 49 -5.06 -4.49 -8.56
N VAL A 50 -5.29 -4.95 -9.78
CA VAL A 50 -5.78 -4.09 -10.86
C VAL A 50 -7.00 -4.70 -11.51
N GLU A 51 -7.74 -3.86 -12.22
CA GLU A 51 -8.90 -4.27 -13.00
C GLU A 51 -8.88 -3.53 -14.33
N PRO A 52 -9.50 -4.09 -15.37
CA PRO A 52 -9.57 -3.40 -16.66
C PRO A 52 -10.43 -2.15 -16.56
N VAL A 53 -10.00 -1.11 -17.29
CA VAL A 53 -10.86 0.07 -17.51
C VAL A 53 -11.75 -0.25 -18.70
N PRO A 54 -13.08 -0.23 -18.54
CA PRO A 54 -13.98 -0.60 -19.63
C PRO A 54 -13.77 0.27 -20.87
N GLY A 55 -13.51 -0.39 -22.01
CA GLY A 55 -13.38 0.28 -23.29
C GLY A 55 -12.07 1.01 -23.55
N ALA A 56 -11.13 1.00 -22.60
CA ALA A 56 -9.92 1.83 -22.73
C ALA A 56 -8.67 1.04 -23.06
N GLY A 57 -8.69 -0.29 -22.97
CA GLY A 57 -7.48 -1.10 -23.18
C GLY A 57 -6.42 -0.89 -22.12
N GLN A 58 -6.79 -0.38 -20.96
CA GLN A 58 -5.90 -0.06 -19.86
C GLN A 58 -6.37 -0.73 -18.58
N VAL A 59 -5.51 -0.75 -17.57
CA VAL A 59 -5.86 -1.24 -16.24
C VAL A 59 -5.76 -0.10 -15.23
N GLN A 60 -6.49 -0.25 -14.13
CA GLN A 60 -6.45 0.70 -13.02
C GLN A 60 -6.40 -0.07 -11.71
N PRO A 61 -5.87 0.53 -10.62
CA PRO A 61 -5.92 -0.13 -9.32
C PRO A 61 -7.36 -0.39 -8.90
N ARG A 62 -7.59 -1.55 -8.29
CA ARG A 62 -8.91 -1.87 -7.76
C ARG A 62 -9.20 -1.00 -6.55
N VAL A 63 -10.47 -0.66 -6.39
CA VAL A 63 -10.94 0.23 -5.33
C VAL A 63 -11.80 -0.56 -4.36
N VAL A 64 -11.57 -0.34 -3.07
CA VAL A 64 -12.48 -0.81 -2.02
C VAL A 64 -13.16 0.42 -1.40
N THR A 65 -14.45 0.29 -1.13
CA THR A 65 -15.22 1.36 -0.50
C THR A 65 -15.49 0.96 0.95
N THR A 66 -15.10 1.84 1.87
CA THR A 66 -15.34 1.61 3.29
C THR A 66 -16.76 2.05 3.68
N ALA A 67 -17.18 1.70 4.90
CA ALA A 67 -18.56 1.93 5.35
C ALA A 67 -18.94 3.40 5.36
N ASP A 68 -17.97 4.31 5.49
CA ASP A 68 -18.20 5.75 5.45
C ASP A 68 -18.29 6.32 4.02
N GLY A 69 -18.21 5.45 3.01
CA GLY A 69 -18.28 5.88 1.61
C GLY A 69 -16.94 6.27 1.00
N ALA A 70 -15.86 6.25 1.78
CA ALA A 70 -14.54 6.58 1.26
C ALA A 70 -14.02 5.46 0.36
N ARG A 71 -13.29 5.85 -0.67
CA ARG A 71 -12.75 4.91 -1.66
C ARG A 71 -11.24 4.83 -1.50
N TRP A 72 -10.71 3.62 -1.52
CA TRP A 72 -9.30 3.34 -1.24
C TRP A 72 -8.75 2.39 -2.29
N TRP A 73 -7.49 2.61 -2.68
CA TRP A 73 -6.73 1.57 -3.37
C TRP A 73 -6.22 0.61 -2.31
N TYR A 74 -5.87 -0.61 -2.72
CA TYR A 74 -5.23 -1.52 -1.79
C TYR A 74 -4.05 -2.22 -2.45
N ALA A 75 -3.09 -2.57 -1.59
CA ALA A 75 -1.82 -3.15 -2.00
C ALA A 75 -1.43 -4.24 -1.01
N PHE A 76 -0.48 -5.05 -1.41
CA PHE A 76 0.01 -6.15 -0.60
C PHE A 76 1.53 -6.07 -0.51
N THR A 77 2.08 -6.43 0.65
CA THR A 77 3.52 -6.42 0.86
C THR A 77 4.18 -7.72 0.37
N SER A 78 3.38 -8.75 0.12
CA SER A 78 3.89 -10.04 -0.36
C SER A 78 2.78 -10.80 -1.07
N PHE A 79 3.16 -11.80 -1.85
CA PHE A 79 2.18 -12.70 -2.47
C PHE A 79 1.43 -13.50 -1.43
N GLU A 80 2.04 -13.80 -0.29
CA GLU A 80 1.34 -14.46 0.80
C GLU A 80 0.19 -13.61 1.32
N GLU A 81 0.40 -12.31 1.48
CA GLU A 81 -0.68 -11.41 1.90
C GLU A 81 -1.78 -11.30 0.85
N GLN A 82 -1.40 -11.28 -0.43
CA GLN A 82 -2.38 -11.27 -1.51
C GLN A 82 -3.26 -12.51 -1.47
N MET A 83 -2.68 -13.67 -1.20
CA MET A 83 -3.40 -14.94 -1.18
C MET A 83 -4.39 -15.05 -0.02
N LYS A 84 -4.29 -14.20 0.98
CA LYS A 84 -5.26 -14.16 2.10
C LYS A 84 -6.56 -13.48 1.72
N SER A 85 -6.63 -12.84 0.56
CA SER A 85 -7.85 -12.20 0.08
C SER A 85 -8.92 -13.27 -0.15
N PRO A 86 -10.17 -13.04 0.31
CA PRO A 86 -11.28 -13.96 0.03
C PRO A 86 -11.68 -13.94 -1.44
N ASP A 87 -11.37 -12.87 -2.15
CA ASP A 87 -11.68 -12.76 -3.57
C ASP A 87 -10.50 -13.21 -4.40
N THR A 88 -10.77 -13.81 -5.57
CA THR A 88 -9.73 -14.14 -6.50
C THR A 88 -9.19 -12.87 -7.13
N VAL A 89 -7.94 -12.56 -6.82
CA VAL A 89 -7.25 -11.44 -7.45
C VAL A 89 -6.66 -11.96 -8.76
N LYS A 90 -7.23 -11.53 -9.88
CA LYS A 90 -6.88 -12.07 -11.18
C LYS A 90 -5.67 -11.40 -11.81
N SER A 91 -5.44 -10.13 -11.50
CA SER A 91 -4.37 -9.36 -12.11
C SER A 91 -3.72 -8.48 -11.08
N THR A 92 -2.40 -8.45 -11.09
CA THR A 92 -1.61 -7.59 -10.20
C THR A 92 -0.45 -7.02 -10.99
N PHE A 93 0.14 -5.95 -10.46
CA PHE A 93 1.43 -5.48 -10.94
C PHE A 93 2.26 -4.99 -9.75
N LEU A 94 3.57 -4.95 -9.94
CA LEU A 94 4.47 -4.39 -8.94
C LEU A 94 4.60 -2.90 -9.18
N ALA A 95 4.31 -2.11 -8.15
CA ALA A 95 4.42 -0.67 -8.22
C ALA A 95 5.48 -0.18 -7.24
N ASP A 96 6.36 0.71 -7.69
CA ASP A 96 7.25 1.40 -6.77
C ASP A 96 6.40 2.12 -5.73
N ILE A 97 6.75 1.96 -4.45
CA ILE A 97 6.00 2.60 -3.36
C ILE A 97 5.93 4.11 -3.60
N ASP A 98 7.04 4.70 -4.00
CA ASP A 98 7.12 6.14 -4.27
C ASP A 98 6.12 6.57 -5.34
N LYS A 99 6.08 5.85 -6.47
CA LYS A 99 5.18 6.16 -7.57
C LYS A 99 3.72 5.92 -7.21
N LEU A 100 3.46 4.87 -6.45
CA LEU A 100 2.11 4.55 -6.00
C LEU A 100 1.58 5.66 -5.10
N PHE A 101 2.40 6.16 -4.18
CA PHE A 101 2.01 7.27 -3.31
C PHE A 101 1.74 8.54 -4.12
N ALA A 102 2.60 8.85 -5.09
CA ALA A 102 2.39 10.02 -5.94
C ALA A 102 1.07 9.92 -6.69
N ALA A 103 0.76 8.74 -7.23
CA ALA A 103 -0.49 8.52 -7.94
C ALA A 103 -1.71 8.69 -7.03
N ALA A 104 -1.63 8.16 -5.81
CA ALA A 104 -2.73 8.28 -4.85
C ALA A 104 -2.98 9.73 -4.46
N LEU A 105 -1.91 10.50 -4.25
CA LEU A 105 -2.03 11.92 -3.91
C LEU A 105 -2.65 12.73 -5.05
N SER A 106 -2.48 12.26 -6.29
CA SER A 106 -3.01 12.93 -7.47
C SER A 106 -4.43 12.48 -7.84
N ALA A 107 -4.97 11.48 -7.16
CA ALA A 107 -6.29 10.92 -7.46
C ALA A 107 -7.33 11.50 -6.48
N PRO A 108 -8.11 12.53 -6.89
CA PRO A 108 -8.99 13.23 -5.93
C PRO A 108 -10.10 12.35 -5.37
N GLU A 109 -10.51 11.30 -6.09
CA GLU A 109 -11.59 10.41 -5.66
C GLU A 109 -11.13 9.34 -4.67
N ILE A 110 -9.81 9.23 -4.42
CA ILE A 110 -9.24 8.19 -3.57
C ILE A 110 -8.81 8.82 -2.23
N ALA A 111 -9.20 8.19 -1.13
CA ALA A 111 -8.85 8.67 0.21
C ALA A 111 -7.43 8.26 0.63
N GLY A 112 -6.92 7.18 0.07
CA GLY A 112 -5.59 6.68 0.39
C GLY A 112 -5.41 5.23 -0.05
N ILE A 113 -4.51 4.54 0.63
CA ILE A 113 -4.15 3.15 0.32
C ILE A 113 -4.30 2.31 1.57
N ILE A 114 -4.96 1.17 1.45
CA ILE A 114 -5.00 0.17 2.51
C ILE A 114 -3.99 -0.91 2.14
N VAL A 115 -3.02 -1.12 3.02
CA VAL A 115 -1.98 -2.14 2.85
C VAL A 115 -2.43 -3.41 3.56
N ASN A 116 -2.36 -4.54 2.88
CA ASN A 116 -2.71 -5.86 3.43
C ASN A 116 -4.09 -5.88 4.08
N PRO A 117 -5.18 -5.67 3.31
CA PRO A 117 -6.51 -5.48 3.90
C PRO A 117 -7.06 -6.68 4.67
N TRP A 118 -6.46 -7.87 4.52
CA TRP A 118 -6.99 -9.10 5.13
C TRP A 118 -6.19 -9.57 6.34
N HIS A 119 -5.00 -9.01 6.55
CA HIS A 119 -4.09 -9.40 7.62
C HIS A 119 -3.02 -8.31 7.70
N CYS A 120 -2.36 -8.11 8.81
CA CYS A 120 -1.23 -7.18 8.87
C CYS A 120 -1.56 -5.82 8.24
N THR A 121 -2.76 -5.30 8.52
CA THR A 121 -3.34 -4.17 7.82
C THR A 121 -2.76 -2.83 8.28
N LEU A 122 -2.46 -1.97 7.32
CA LEU A 122 -2.07 -0.59 7.58
C LEU A 122 -2.86 0.32 6.64
N GLN A 123 -3.66 1.20 7.21
CA GLN A 123 -4.48 2.12 6.42
C GLN A 123 -3.78 3.48 6.37
N LEU A 124 -3.42 3.89 5.16
CA LEU A 124 -2.68 5.12 4.93
C LEU A 124 -3.55 6.12 4.20
N ASP A 125 -4.09 7.10 4.92
CA ASP A 125 -4.80 8.20 4.28
C ASP A 125 -3.77 9.15 3.64
N LYS A 126 -4.26 10.13 2.88
CA LYS A 126 -3.36 11.04 2.16
C LYS A 126 -2.46 11.85 3.10
N GLU A 127 -2.96 12.18 4.29
CA GLU A 127 -2.16 12.90 5.27
C GLU A 127 -0.96 12.07 5.71
N LEU A 128 -1.17 10.78 6.01
CA LEU A 128 -0.07 9.88 6.37
C LEU A 128 0.88 9.65 5.19
N ILE A 129 0.34 9.54 3.98
CA ILE A 129 1.16 9.39 2.78
C ILE A 129 2.08 10.61 2.60
N ARG A 130 1.57 11.82 2.84
CA ARG A 130 2.39 13.03 2.76
C ARG A 130 3.50 13.05 3.81
N ILE A 131 3.24 12.49 4.98
CA ILE A 131 4.26 12.36 6.02
C ILE A 131 5.37 11.41 5.56
N ILE A 132 5.00 10.28 4.96
CA ILE A 132 5.97 9.30 4.47
C ILE A 132 6.77 9.88 3.31
N ARG A 133 6.14 10.64 2.44
CA ARG A 133 6.71 11.18 1.22
C ARG A 133 6.70 12.70 1.27
N PRO A 134 7.51 13.30 2.16
CA PRO A 134 7.57 14.75 2.26
C PRO A 134 8.33 15.35 1.07
N GLY A 135 8.13 16.62 0.82
CA GLY A 135 8.87 17.32 -0.21
C GLY A 135 8.32 17.16 -1.60
N LEU A 136 7.17 16.51 -1.74
CA LEU A 136 6.41 16.63 -2.96
C LEU A 136 5.83 18.02 -2.98
N ALA A 137 6.48 18.85 -3.72
CA ALA A 137 5.91 20.14 -4.00
C ALA A 137 4.69 19.89 -4.86
N ASP A 138 3.61 19.99 -4.26
CA ASP A 138 2.39 19.76 -4.98
C ASP A 138 1.92 20.94 -5.70
#